data_618a07b5064a7d100bd544e784ca662b
#
_entry.id   618a07b5064a7d100bd544e784ca662b
#
_cell.length_a   1.000
_cell.length_b   1.000
_cell.length_c   1.000
_cell.angle_alpha   90.00
_cell.angle_beta   90.00
_cell.angle_gamma   90.00
#
_symmetry.space_group_name_H-M   'P 1'
#
loop_
_entity.id
_entity.type
_entity.pdbx_description
1 polymer ?
#
loop_
_entity_poly.entity_id
_entity_poly.type
_entity_poly.pdbx_seq_one_letter_code
_entity_poly.pdbx_strand_id
1 'polypeptide(L)'
;WAIMPLGVYITFRILDIADLTVEGTFPLGAAVTVVLINSGIHPVLAVFMAVLAGSLAGFVTGIFHTVFKIPAILSGILTMIALYSVNIRIMSDKATVAIEKPSVKKLMQNLLPQGTASNTISIILGVTVCIALVALLYYFFGTEIGCAVRATGSNQNMARSLGVRTDRIIILGLMI
;
A
#
# COMPACT_ATOMS: atom_id res chain seq x y z
N TRP A 1 1.30 11.82 -2.88
CA TRP A 1 2.68 11.35 -3.01
C TRP A 1 3.34 11.02 -1.66
N ALA A 2 3.00 11.71 -0.55
CA ALA A 2 3.61 11.48 0.77
C ALA A 2 3.46 10.04 1.33
N ILE A 3 2.46 9.30 0.88
CA ILE A 3 2.19 7.92 1.32
C ILE A 3 3.18 6.93 0.72
N MET A 4 3.61 7.15 -0.52
CA MET A 4 4.56 6.27 -1.21
C MET A 4 5.92 6.18 -0.48
N PRO A 5 6.57 7.29 -0.06
CA PRO A 5 7.78 7.22 0.75
C PRO A 5 7.61 6.49 2.10
N LEU A 6 6.41 6.48 2.69
CA LEU A 6 6.17 5.71 3.92
C LEU A 6 6.27 4.20 3.67
N GLY A 7 5.73 3.71 2.55
CA GLY A 7 5.88 2.31 2.15
C GLY A 7 7.34 1.95 1.92
N VAL A 8 8.07 2.76 1.15
CA VAL A 8 9.50 2.58 0.92
C VAL A 8 10.32 2.62 2.22
N TYR A 9 9.95 3.50 3.16
CA TYR A 9 10.61 3.58 4.46
C TYR A 9 10.45 2.28 5.27
N ILE A 10 9.27 1.68 5.24
CA ILE A 10 8.99 0.42 5.96
C ILE A 10 9.82 -0.70 5.36
N THR A 11 9.82 -0.87 4.05
CA THR A 11 10.54 -1.97 3.40
C THR A 11 12.04 -1.78 3.49
N PHE A 12 12.55 -0.59 3.20
CA PHE A 12 13.98 -0.34 3.13
C PHE A 12 14.62 -0.12 4.51
N ARG A 13 13.97 0.63 5.41
CA ARG A 13 14.56 1.01 6.71
C ARG A 13 14.23 0.03 7.83
N ILE A 14 13.05 -0.58 7.81
CA ILE A 14 12.57 -1.45 8.89
C ILE A 14 12.83 -2.91 8.55
N LEU A 15 12.53 -3.35 7.32
CA LEU A 15 12.73 -4.73 6.87
C LEU A 15 14.12 -5.01 6.31
N ASP A 16 14.88 -3.97 5.96
CA ASP A 16 16.16 -4.05 5.26
C ASP A 16 16.05 -4.81 3.92
N ILE A 17 14.94 -4.62 3.23
CA ILE A 17 14.62 -5.24 1.95
C ILE A 17 14.36 -4.12 0.94
N ALA A 18 15.18 -4.09 -0.13
CA ALA A 18 14.95 -3.17 -1.24
C ALA A 18 13.80 -3.67 -2.10
N ASP A 19 12.60 -3.13 -1.85
CA ASP A 19 11.37 -3.50 -2.56
C ASP A 19 10.91 -2.37 -3.48
N LEU A 20 10.79 -2.66 -4.77
CA LEU A 20 10.30 -1.75 -5.81
C LEU A 20 8.81 -2.01 -6.14
N THR A 21 8.16 -2.95 -5.45
CA THR A 21 6.74 -3.27 -5.67
C THR A 21 5.84 -2.05 -5.40
N VAL A 22 6.27 -1.14 -4.52
CA VAL A 22 5.54 0.07 -4.16
C VAL A 22 5.19 0.92 -5.39
N GLU A 23 6.07 0.99 -6.38
CA GLU A 23 5.83 1.72 -7.63
C GLU A 23 4.70 1.09 -8.46
N GLY A 24 4.49 -0.22 -8.38
CA GLY A 24 3.40 -0.93 -9.05
C GLY A 24 2.09 -0.93 -8.23
N THR A 25 2.18 -1.03 -6.91
CA THR A 25 0.99 -1.09 -6.04
C THR A 25 0.29 0.25 -5.89
N PHE A 26 1.02 1.36 -5.97
CA PHE A 26 0.43 2.69 -5.92
C PHE A 26 -0.54 2.95 -7.10
N PRO A 27 -0.16 2.73 -8.38
CA PRO A 27 -1.09 2.78 -9.50
C PRO A 27 -2.22 1.75 -9.40
N LEU A 28 -1.94 0.53 -8.88
CA LEU A 28 -2.96 -0.50 -8.68
C LEU A 28 -4.07 0.00 -7.76
N GLY A 29 -3.70 0.57 -6.61
CA GLY A 29 -4.66 1.13 -5.67
C GLY A 29 -5.52 2.23 -6.30
N ALA A 30 -4.91 3.11 -7.09
CA ALA A 30 -5.63 4.15 -7.83
C ALA A 30 -6.59 3.55 -8.87
N ALA A 31 -6.13 2.59 -9.68
CA ALA A 31 -6.93 1.94 -10.73
C ALA A 31 -8.16 1.24 -10.13
N VAL A 32 -7.95 0.42 -9.09
CA VAL A 32 -9.04 -0.29 -8.39
C VAL A 32 -10.05 0.70 -7.81
N THR A 33 -9.59 1.76 -7.14
CA THR A 33 -10.47 2.76 -6.53
C THR A 33 -11.32 3.47 -7.58
N VAL A 34 -10.72 3.91 -8.68
CA VAL A 34 -11.42 4.65 -9.75
C VAL A 34 -12.47 3.78 -10.43
N VAL A 35 -12.12 2.54 -10.76
CA VAL A 35 -13.05 1.61 -11.43
C VAL A 35 -14.22 1.26 -10.53
N LEU A 36 -13.99 1.00 -9.24
CA LEU A 36 -15.06 0.68 -8.29
C LEU A 36 -15.99 1.89 -8.04
N ILE A 37 -15.46 3.10 -7.96
CA ILE A 37 -16.28 4.32 -7.83
C ILE A 37 -17.13 4.52 -9.07
N ASN A 38 -16.58 4.35 -10.27
CA ASN A 38 -17.32 4.46 -11.52
C ASN A 38 -18.38 3.37 -11.69
N SER A 39 -18.16 2.17 -11.12
CA SER A 39 -19.17 1.12 -11.05
C SER A 39 -20.30 1.42 -10.04
N GLY A 40 -20.19 2.48 -9.24
CA GLY A 40 -21.23 2.93 -8.30
C GLY A 40 -21.08 2.40 -6.88
N ILE A 41 -19.95 1.80 -6.56
CA ILE A 41 -19.63 1.34 -5.21
C ILE A 41 -19.29 2.54 -4.32
N HIS A 42 -19.68 2.48 -3.05
CA HIS A 42 -19.41 3.54 -2.09
C HIS A 42 -17.90 3.82 -1.99
N PRO A 43 -17.46 5.10 -2.01
CA PRO A 43 -16.02 5.45 -2.07
C PRO A 43 -15.17 4.84 -0.94
N VAL A 44 -15.74 4.69 0.27
CA VAL A 44 -15.02 4.09 1.41
C VAL A 44 -14.74 2.60 1.16
N LEU A 45 -15.72 1.87 0.60
CA LEU A 45 -15.53 0.46 0.22
C LEU A 45 -14.52 0.33 -0.92
N ALA A 46 -14.52 1.25 -1.88
CA ALA A 46 -13.55 1.25 -2.98
C ALA A 46 -12.11 1.41 -2.45
N VAL A 47 -11.87 2.30 -1.49
CA VAL A 47 -10.56 2.46 -0.84
C VAL A 47 -10.17 1.19 -0.07
N PHE A 48 -11.10 0.58 0.67
CA PHE A 48 -10.82 -0.66 1.39
C PHE A 48 -10.41 -1.80 0.44
N MET A 49 -11.11 -1.95 -0.69
CA MET A 49 -10.77 -2.94 -1.71
C MET A 49 -9.42 -2.64 -2.38
N ALA A 50 -9.06 -1.37 -2.55
CA ALA A 50 -7.74 -0.97 -3.04
C ALA A 50 -6.61 -1.36 -2.08
N VAL A 51 -6.82 -1.21 -0.77
CA VAL A 51 -5.87 -1.67 0.27
C VAL A 51 -5.70 -3.18 0.21
N LEU A 52 -6.79 -3.95 0.06
CA LEU A 52 -6.71 -5.40 -0.10
C LEU A 52 -5.95 -5.79 -1.37
N ALA A 53 -6.20 -5.11 -2.48
CA ALA A 53 -5.47 -5.37 -3.73
C ALA A 53 -3.97 -5.08 -3.59
N GLY A 54 -3.58 -3.99 -2.92
CA GLY A 54 -2.19 -3.66 -2.62
C GLY A 54 -1.53 -4.70 -1.72
N SER A 55 -2.22 -5.14 -0.66
CA SER A 55 -1.69 -6.17 0.25
C SER A 55 -1.52 -7.53 -0.45
N LEU A 56 -2.41 -7.90 -1.37
CA LEU A 56 -2.25 -9.10 -2.20
C LEU A 56 -1.03 -9.00 -3.11
N ALA A 57 -0.76 -7.84 -3.68
CA ALA A 57 0.44 -7.63 -4.49
C ALA A 57 1.73 -7.78 -3.65
N GLY A 58 1.77 -7.20 -2.44
CA GLY A 58 2.87 -7.40 -1.50
C GLY A 58 3.02 -8.86 -1.06
N PHE A 59 1.91 -9.58 -0.88
CA PHE A 59 1.93 -11.02 -0.61
C PHE A 59 2.60 -11.83 -1.73
N VAL A 60 2.29 -11.52 -2.99
CA VAL A 60 2.91 -12.18 -4.16
C VAL A 60 4.41 -11.92 -4.19
N THR A 61 4.85 -10.67 -3.99
CA THR A 61 6.27 -10.32 -3.88
C THR A 61 6.95 -11.09 -2.74
N GLY A 62 6.29 -11.15 -1.59
CA GLY A 62 6.77 -11.89 -0.43
C GLY A 62 6.96 -13.38 -0.73
N ILE A 63 6.06 -14.02 -1.48
CA ILE A 63 6.20 -15.41 -1.91
C ILE A 63 7.40 -15.55 -2.86
N PHE A 64 7.55 -14.68 -3.85
CA PHE A 64 8.68 -14.74 -4.76
C PHE A 64 10.01 -14.64 -4.02
N HIS A 65 10.10 -13.78 -3.02
CA HIS A 65 11.32 -13.64 -2.23
C HIS A 65 11.55 -14.81 -1.27
N THR A 66 10.54 -15.26 -0.51
CA THR A 66 10.72 -16.24 0.57
C THR A 66 10.65 -17.69 0.11
N VAL A 67 9.71 -18.04 -0.79
CA VAL A 67 9.48 -19.40 -1.26
C VAL A 67 10.39 -19.73 -2.45
N PHE A 68 10.39 -18.86 -3.45
CA PHE A 68 11.23 -19.05 -4.65
C PHE A 68 12.68 -18.59 -4.45
N LYS A 69 13.00 -17.96 -3.30
CA LYS A 69 14.33 -17.45 -2.95
C LYS A 69 14.92 -16.50 -4.00
N ILE A 70 14.04 -15.77 -4.70
CA ILE A 70 14.44 -14.75 -5.66
C ILE A 70 14.99 -13.54 -4.86
N PRO A 71 16.09 -12.90 -5.28
CA PRO A 71 16.57 -11.67 -4.67
C PRO A 71 15.47 -10.63 -4.55
N ALA A 72 15.41 -9.91 -3.42
CA ALA A 72 14.30 -9.01 -3.10
C ALA A 72 14.05 -7.95 -4.20
N ILE A 73 15.11 -7.33 -4.70
CA ILE A 73 15.03 -6.34 -5.80
C ILE A 73 14.38 -6.97 -7.04
N LEU A 74 14.79 -8.18 -7.42
CA LEU A 74 14.27 -8.85 -8.60
C LEU A 74 12.81 -9.26 -8.41
N SER A 75 12.42 -9.75 -7.24
CA SER A 75 11.02 -10.09 -6.93
C SER A 75 10.12 -8.85 -6.98
N GLY A 76 10.59 -7.70 -6.48
CA GLY A 76 9.87 -6.42 -6.58
C GLY A 76 9.69 -5.97 -8.03
N ILE A 77 10.74 -6.03 -8.85
CA ILE A 77 10.67 -5.66 -10.27
C ILE A 77 9.70 -6.57 -11.03
N LEU A 78 9.75 -7.90 -10.80
CA LEU A 78 8.84 -8.85 -11.45
C LEU A 78 7.38 -8.53 -11.12
N THR A 79 7.09 -8.30 -9.85
CA THR A 79 5.73 -7.94 -9.42
C THR A 79 5.31 -6.58 -9.99
N MET A 80 6.19 -5.58 -10.01
CA MET A 80 5.91 -4.26 -10.58
C MET A 80 5.52 -4.36 -12.07
N ILE A 81 6.27 -5.13 -12.86
CA ILE A 81 5.98 -5.32 -14.30
C ILE A 81 4.65 -6.08 -14.48
N ALA A 82 4.41 -7.12 -13.68
CA ALA A 82 3.14 -7.85 -13.71
C ALA A 82 1.96 -6.95 -13.35
N LEU A 83 2.11 -6.11 -12.32
CA LEU A 83 1.08 -5.15 -11.89
C LEU A 83 0.81 -4.08 -12.95
N TYR A 84 1.80 -3.67 -13.73
CA TYR A 84 1.59 -2.75 -14.84
C TYR A 84 0.59 -3.31 -15.85
N SER A 85 0.73 -4.57 -16.23
CA SER A 85 -0.22 -5.26 -17.13
C SER A 85 -1.61 -5.40 -16.52
N VAL A 86 -1.66 -5.73 -15.22
CA VAL A 86 -2.92 -5.85 -14.47
C VAL A 86 -3.62 -4.49 -14.39
N ASN A 87 -2.89 -3.41 -14.12
CA ASN A 87 -3.43 -2.06 -14.03
C ASN A 87 -4.09 -1.61 -15.33
N ILE A 88 -3.42 -1.82 -16.48
CA ILE A 88 -3.99 -1.51 -17.81
C ILE A 88 -5.28 -2.29 -18.02
N ARG A 89 -5.29 -3.59 -17.67
CA ARG A 89 -6.47 -4.44 -17.83
C ARG A 89 -7.64 -3.99 -16.96
N ILE A 90 -7.38 -3.61 -15.70
CA ILE A 90 -8.41 -3.08 -14.78
C ILE A 90 -8.98 -1.76 -15.32
N MET A 91 -8.16 -0.92 -15.93
CA MET A 91 -8.57 0.37 -16.51
C MET A 91 -9.22 0.23 -17.89
N SER A 92 -9.55 -0.99 -18.35
CA SER A 92 -10.13 -1.28 -19.66
C SER A 92 -9.29 -0.74 -20.82
N ASP A 93 -7.99 -1.00 -20.77
CA ASP A 93 -6.99 -0.59 -21.77
C ASP A 93 -6.86 0.94 -21.97
N LYS A 94 -7.30 1.72 -21.00
CA LYS A 94 -7.16 3.18 -21.00
C LYS A 94 -6.00 3.59 -20.10
N ALA A 95 -5.14 4.47 -20.59
CA ALA A 95 -4.02 5.02 -19.80
C ALA A 95 -4.49 5.98 -18.70
N THR A 96 -5.66 6.59 -18.87
CA THR A 96 -6.26 7.51 -17.89
C THR A 96 -7.76 7.29 -17.81
N VAL A 97 -8.29 7.19 -16.60
CA VAL A 97 -9.73 7.07 -16.35
C VAL A 97 -10.17 8.22 -15.47
N ALA A 98 -11.12 9.00 -15.97
CA ALA A 98 -11.71 10.09 -15.20
C ALA A 98 -12.71 9.54 -14.15
N ILE A 99 -12.77 10.19 -12.98
CA ILE A 99 -13.78 9.88 -11.96
C ILE A 99 -15.05 10.65 -12.31
N GLU A 100 -16.07 9.96 -12.78
CA GLU A 100 -17.35 10.55 -13.19
C GLU A 100 -18.34 10.68 -12.03
N LYS A 101 -18.21 9.83 -11.01
CA LYS A 101 -19.12 9.78 -9.85
C LYS A 101 -18.55 10.51 -8.63
N PRO A 102 -19.41 10.83 -7.63
CA PRO A 102 -18.97 11.52 -6.43
C PRO A 102 -17.88 10.72 -5.70
N SER A 103 -16.68 11.30 -5.67
CA SER A 103 -15.51 10.73 -4.98
C SER A 103 -15.52 11.10 -3.50
N VAL A 104 -14.59 10.51 -2.72
CA VAL A 104 -14.35 10.82 -1.29
C VAL A 104 -14.26 12.34 -1.05
N LYS A 105 -13.71 13.10 -2.01
CA LYS A 105 -13.62 14.55 -1.96
C LYS A 105 -15.00 15.23 -1.90
N LYS A 106 -15.98 14.78 -2.70
CA LYS A 106 -17.35 15.29 -2.66
C LYS A 106 -18.07 14.92 -1.37
N LEU A 107 -17.82 13.72 -0.86
CA LEU A 107 -18.38 13.29 0.43
C LEU A 107 -17.91 14.19 1.58
N MET A 108 -16.65 14.57 1.56
CA MET A 108 -16.05 15.44 2.57
C MET A 108 -16.44 16.92 2.38
N GLN A 109 -16.70 17.35 1.15
CA GLN A 109 -17.22 18.67 0.86
C GLN A 109 -18.62 18.92 1.45
N ASN A 110 -19.42 17.86 1.58
CA ASN A 110 -20.73 17.91 2.24
C ASN A 110 -20.65 18.00 3.78
N LEU A 111 -19.50 17.63 4.36
CA LEU A 111 -19.25 17.65 5.82
C LEU A 111 -18.58 18.95 6.28
N LEU A 112 -17.94 19.69 5.37
CA LEU A 112 -17.27 20.97 5.69
C LEU A 112 -18.14 22.19 5.33
N PRO A 113 -17.96 23.34 6.01
CA PRO A 113 -18.72 24.56 5.74
C PRO A 113 -18.60 25.01 4.28
N GLN A 114 -19.73 25.38 3.69
CA GLN A 114 -19.82 25.90 2.33
C GLN A 114 -18.97 27.18 2.22
N GLY A 115 -17.89 27.13 1.42
CA GLY A 115 -17.01 28.28 1.20
C GLY A 115 -15.52 27.92 1.13
N THR A 116 -15.14 26.71 1.49
CA THR A 116 -13.73 26.27 1.43
C THR A 116 -13.33 25.94 -0.02
N ALA A 117 -12.24 26.55 -0.49
CA ALA A 117 -11.72 26.29 -1.84
C ALA A 117 -11.43 24.79 -2.03
N SER A 118 -11.82 24.22 -3.16
CA SER A 118 -11.66 22.79 -3.49
C SER A 118 -10.23 22.25 -3.30
N ASN A 119 -9.23 23.12 -3.44
CA ASN A 119 -7.82 22.76 -3.22
C ASN A 119 -7.49 22.61 -1.73
N THR A 120 -8.04 23.47 -0.88
CA THR A 120 -7.84 23.40 0.59
C THR A 120 -8.40 22.10 1.17
N ILE A 121 -9.57 21.67 0.69
CA ILE A 121 -10.20 20.40 1.10
C ILE A 121 -9.30 19.21 0.73
N SER A 122 -8.69 19.22 -0.47
CA SER A 122 -7.79 18.15 -0.90
C SER A 122 -6.52 18.08 -0.05
N ILE A 123 -6.00 19.23 0.36
CA ILE A 123 -4.81 19.31 1.24
C ILE A 123 -5.17 18.80 2.64
N ILE A 124 -6.27 19.25 3.23
CA ILE A 124 -6.72 18.82 4.56
C ILE A 124 -6.94 17.30 4.56
N LEU A 125 -7.62 16.76 3.56
CA LEU A 125 -7.86 15.33 3.42
C LEU A 125 -6.53 14.55 3.31
N GLY A 126 -5.60 15.01 2.48
CA GLY A 126 -4.29 14.39 2.32
C GLY A 126 -3.48 14.39 3.63
N VAL A 127 -3.45 15.50 4.35
CA VAL A 127 -2.77 15.62 5.64
C VAL A 127 -3.43 14.72 6.70
N THR A 128 -4.76 14.71 6.78
CA THR A 128 -5.49 13.87 7.74
C THR A 128 -5.24 12.38 7.48
N VAL A 129 -5.28 11.93 6.23
CA VAL A 129 -4.98 10.54 5.87
C VAL A 129 -3.53 10.18 6.19
N CYS A 130 -2.59 11.08 5.91
CA CYS A 130 -1.18 10.87 6.21
C CYS A 130 -0.94 10.73 7.73
N ILE A 131 -1.53 11.61 8.54
CA ILE A 131 -1.44 11.54 10.01
C ILE A 131 -2.08 10.25 10.53
N ALA A 132 -3.25 9.87 10.02
CA ALA A 132 -3.93 8.64 10.41
C ALA A 132 -3.09 7.40 10.09
N LEU A 133 -2.44 7.35 8.91
CA LEU A 133 -1.54 6.27 8.51
C LEU A 133 -0.31 6.20 9.41
N VAL A 134 0.34 7.33 9.69
CA VAL A 134 1.50 7.37 10.59
C VAL A 134 1.13 6.91 12.00
N ALA A 135 -0.03 7.34 12.53
CA ALA A 135 -0.51 6.89 13.83
C ALA A 135 -0.81 5.38 13.86
N LEU A 136 -1.43 4.85 12.80
CA LEU A 136 -1.70 3.42 12.65
C LEU A 136 -0.40 2.61 12.58
N LEU A 137 0.57 3.05 11.80
CA LEU A 137 1.88 2.42 11.72
C LEU A 137 2.63 2.48 13.05
N TYR A 138 2.60 3.62 13.75
CA TYR A 138 3.20 3.76 15.06
C TYR A 138 2.62 2.75 16.06
N TYR A 139 1.29 2.63 16.09
CA TYR A 139 0.60 1.64 16.90
C TYR A 139 0.96 0.21 16.49
N PHE A 140 0.96 -0.08 15.19
CA PHE A 140 1.31 -1.41 14.66
C PHE A 140 2.74 -1.82 15.05
N PHE A 141 3.73 -0.95 14.88
CA PHE A 141 5.11 -1.24 15.26
C PHE A 141 5.35 -1.32 16.78
N GLY A 142 4.40 -0.90 17.60
CA GLY A 142 4.35 -1.13 19.03
C GLY A 142 3.82 -2.50 19.44
N THR A 143 3.19 -3.26 18.52
CA THR A 143 2.69 -4.61 18.78
C THR A 143 3.81 -5.66 18.71
N GLU A 144 3.53 -6.86 19.21
CA GLU A 144 4.48 -8.00 19.14
C GLU A 144 4.88 -8.34 17.69
N ILE A 145 3.91 -8.26 16.77
CA ILE A 145 4.16 -8.49 15.34
C ILE A 145 5.09 -7.42 14.76
N GLY A 146 4.85 -6.15 15.08
CA GLY A 146 5.71 -5.05 14.64
C GLY A 146 7.12 -5.14 15.22
N CYS A 147 7.26 -5.59 16.49
CA CYS A 147 8.56 -5.90 17.08
C CYS A 147 9.28 -7.04 16.33
N ALA A 148 8.55 -8.10 15.96
CA ALA A 148 9.10 -9.20 15.18
C ALA A 148 9.57 -8.77 13.79
N VAL A 149 8.81 -7.87 13.13
CA VAL A 149 9.21 -7.26 11.83
C VAL A 149 10.53 -6.50 11.98
N ARG A 150 10.66 -5.63 12.98
CA ARG A 150 11.89 -4.87 13.23
C ARG A 150 13.08 -5.77 13.58
N ALA A 151 12.85 -6.80 14.41
CA ALA A 151 13.89 -7.77 14.78
C ALA A 151 14.38 -8.56 13.56
N THR A 152 13.46 -8.97 12.68
CA THR A 152 13.78 -9.69 11.45
C THR A 152 14.60 -8.83 10.49
N GLY A 153 14.28 -7.55 10.35
CA GLY A 153 15.03 -6.63 9.52
C GLY A 153 16.42 -6.34 10.06
N SER A 154 16.59 -6.26 11.38
CA SER A 154 17.91 -6.02 11.97
C SER A 154 18.85 -7.22 11.88
N ASN A 155 18.36 -8.44 12.13
CA ASN A 155 19.13 -9.67 12.00
C ASN A 155 18.23 -10.90 11.88
N GLN A 156 18.08 -11.42 10.65
CA GLN A 156 17.25 -12.58 10.37
C GLN A 156 17.71 -13.85 11.08
N ASN A 157 19.03 -14.06 11.21
CA ASN A 157 19.58 -15.25 11.86
C ASN A 157 19.30 -15.24 13.36
N MET A 158 19.45 -14.08 14.00
CA MET A 158 19.11 -13.92 15.42
C MET A 158 17.60 -14.10 15.64
N ALA A 159 16.75 -13.52 14.81
CA ALA A 159 15.31 -13.69 14.92
C ALA A 159 14.89 -15.17 14.79
N ARG A 160 15.52 -15.93 13.88
CA ARG A 160 15.29 -17.37 13.73
C ARG A 160 15.72 -18.16 14.97
N SER A 161 16.84 -17.84 15.58
CA SER A 161 17.32 -18.53 16.80
C SER A 161 16.39 -18.29 18.00
N LEU A 162 15.65 -17.16 18.01
CA LEU A 162 14.61 -16.85 18.99
C LEU A 162 13.24 -17.48 18.65
N GLY A 163 13.16 -18.33 17.62
CA GLY A 163 11.94 -19.04 17.22
C GLY A 163 10.99 -18.26 16.32
N VAL A 164 11.38 -17.07 15.87
CA VAL A 164 10.57 -16.27 14.95
C VAL A 164 10.62 -16.85 13.54
N ARG A 165 9.46 -17.08 12.93
CA ARG A 165 9.37 -17.56 11.54
C ARG A 165 9.59 -16.38 10.59
N THR A 166 10.85 -16.05 10.30
CA THR A 166 11.26 -14.87 9.52
C THR A 166 10.59 -14.81 8.16
N ASP A 167 10.38 -15.94 7.48
CA ASP A 167 9.75 -15.97 6.14
C ASP A 167 8.31 -15.41 6.17
N ARG A 168 7.52 -15.77 7.19
CA ARG A 168 6.16 -15.24 7.36
C ARG A 168 6.16 -13.76 7.75
N ILE A 169 7.11 -13.36 8.57
CA ILE A 169 7.24 -11.96 9.00
C ILE A 169 7.65 -11.07 7.83
N ILE A 170 8.53 -11.52 6.94
CA ILE A 170 8.90 -10.80 5.73
C ILE A 170 7.68 -10.63 4.81
N ILE A 171 6.91 -11.71 4.57
CA ILE A 171 5.68 -11.63 3.78
C ILE A 171 4.71 -10.60 4.39
N LEU A 172 4.48 -10.66 5.70
CA LEU A 172 3.63 -9.69 6.40
C LEU A 172 4.12 -8.25 6.26
N GLY A 173 5.43 -8.05 6.38
CA GLY A 173 6.03 -6.72 6.23
C GLY A 173 5.91 -6.14 4.82
N LEU A 174 5.92 -6.99 3.78
CA LEU A 174 5.70 -6.58 2.39
C LEU A 174 4.21 -6.38 2.05
N MET A 175 3.29 -6.93 2.84
CA MET A 175 1.84 -6.74 2.66
C MET A 175 1.33 -5.42 3.25
N ILE A 176 2.07 -4.80 4.15
CA ILE A 176 1.73 -3.53 4.83
C ILE A 176 2.07 -2.35 3.95
#